data_69cc4dfc0ad5cea8c5f7fb18a3f27399
#
_entry.id   69cc4dfc0ad5cea8c5f7fb18a3f27399
#
_cell.length_a   1.000
_cell.length_b   1.000
_cell.length_c   1.000
_cell.angle_alpha   90.00
_cell.angle_beta   90.00
_cell.angle_gamma   90.00
#
_symmetry.space_group_name_H-M   'P 1'
#
loop_
_entity.id
_entity.type
_entity.pdbx_description
1 polymer ?
#
loop_
_entity_poly.entity_id
_entity_poly.type
_entity_poly.pdbx_seq_one_letter_code
_entity_poly.pdbx_strand_id
1 'polypeptide(L)'
;RLPGGTTQQPWHSDVLKSGQQSRGFGNTGAYNALIHDDSTHQGGQRLTSYTGGTYHLFHQGYLIDQTGNTRGGYRGIGYKLHTDAFGAMRANQGMAISTQHKSPDAEQLDVREARQQLARAGNLVDSLSEASKGHQAADLKTGHDALKHFTDVLELPQTPEAKGGRTGGGGTGTANAFKEPVMLLDSPAGIAASTQQSVHLAADQLINLVSGQTTTVASGQSLIVAALNLISIFAQNGGMKAIAGKGDIDIQAHAGVIDLAAQLALHIRSVTDVIEVASGKEIRILCGGAIVQISQDGSINIHSPGKIDFKAASYSFAGPARVDITNPAFKDSPVQKLSLNTFASPSSTSVAPVGMPYKLYADGALVKQGVFDKSGQLPIDHHVATQKYTLELANGDRHDIPVPGEYRDAENGALANRGIQFHEGQPDDAASAADRAVHRQLYGDLLNPSSEA
;
A
#
# COMPACT_ATOMS: atom_id res chain seq x y z
N ARG A 1 26.02 -26.78 -36.10
CA ARG A 1 25.19 -27.85 -35.49
C ARG A 1 24.07 -27.20 -34.69
N LEU A 2 22.84 -27.62 -34.93
CA LEU A 2 21.71 -27.21 -34.13
C LEU A 2 21.75 -27.88 -32.75
N PRO A 3 21.28 -27.19 -31.69
CA PRO A 3 21.37 -27.70 -30.33
C PRO A 3 20.57 -28.99 -30.13
N GLY A 4 21.14 -29.96 -29.44
CA GLY A 4 20.48 -31.16 -28.98
C GLY A 4 20.70 -32.45 -29.74
N GLY A 5 21.49 -32.45 -30.82
CA GLY A 5 21.75 -33.68 -31.54
C GLY A 5 23.08 -34.33 -31.15
N THR A 6 23.06 -35.46 -30.47
CA THR A 6 24.23 -36.36 -30.34
C THR A 6 24.47 -37.21 -31.60
N THR A 7 23.52 -37.28 -32.49
CA THR A 7 23.63 -37.94 -33.81
C THR A 7 23.98 -36.92 -34.87
N GLN A 8 25.03 -37.18 -35.59
CA GLN A 8 25.56 -36.37 -36.67
C GLN A 8 24.65 -36.38 -37.93
N GLN A 9 23.46 -35.85 -37.83
CA GLN A 9 22.72 -35.56 -39.06
C GLN A 9 23.24 -34.28 -39.66
N PRO A 10 23.55 -34.25 -40.96
CA PRO A 10 24.07 -33.07 -41.64
C PRO A 10 23.05 -31.94 -41.60
N TRP A 11 23.53 -30.74 -41.34
CA TRP A 11 22.71 -29.53 -41.30
C TRP A 11 21.91 -29.21 -42.54
N HIS A 12 22.39 -29.61 -43.66
CA HIS A 12 21.76 -29.42 -44.97
C HIS A 12 20.63 -30.44 -45.26
N SER A 13 20.27 -31.25 -44.31
CA SER A 13 19.04 -32.06 -44.44
C SER A 13 17.75 -31.23 -44.33
N ASP A 14 17.81 -29.99 -43.82
CA ASP A 14 16.71 -29.02 -43.83
C ASP A 14 17.18 -27.77 -44.56
N VAL A 15 17.03 -27.75 -45.86
CA VAL A 15 17.49 -26.66 -46.77
C VAL A 15 16.71 -25.35 -46.55
N LEU A 16 15.62 -25.39 -45.81
CA LEU A 16 14.81 -24.22 -45.52
C LEU A 16 15.28 -23.47 -44.28
N LYS A 17 16.32 -23.98 -43.61
CA LYS A 17 16.94 -23.31 -42.46
C LYS A 17 18.28 -22.77 -42.76
N SER A 18 18.50 -21.52 -42.41
CA SER A 18 19.77 -20.83 -42.47
C SER A 18 20.16 -20.27 -41.10
N GLY A 19 21.44 -20.01 -40.89
CA GLY A 19 21.85 -19.38 -39.62
C GLY A 19 23.30 -19.65 -39.26
N GLN A 20 23.65 -19.21 -38.05
CA GLN A 20 25.01 -19.31 -37.49
C GLN A 20 24.96 -19.96 -36.13
N GLN A 21 25.94 -20.78 -35.81
CA GLN A 21 26.17 -21.34 -34.49
C GLN A 21 27.65 -21.26 -34.12
N SER A 22 27.90 -20.64 -32.96
CA SER A 22 29.24 -20.64 -32.38
C SER A 22 29.48 -21.89 -31.53
N ARG A 23 30.72 -22.14 -31.17
CA ARG A 23 31.11 -23.11 -30.14
C ARG A 23 31.73 -22.37 -28.98
N GLY A 24 31.48 -22.83 -27.78
CA GLY A 24 32.14 -22.32 -26.57
C GLY A 24 33.66 -22.52 -26.68
N PHE A 25 34.41 -21.55 -26.22
CA PHE A 25 35.84 -21.66 -26.11
C PHE A 25 36.23 -22.87 -25.25
N GLY A 26 37.22 -23.63 -25.70
CA GLY A 26 37.63 -24.84 -24.99
C GLY A 26 36.71 -26.05 -25.16
N ASN A 27 35.77 -26.03 -26.13
CA ASN A 27 34.85 -27.15 -26.44
C ASN A 27 33.98 -27.59 -25.22
N THR A 28 33.54 -26.65 -24.44
CA THR A 28 32.75 -26.87 -23.19
C THR A 28 31.30 -27.31 -23.42
N GLY A 29 30.86 -27.54 -24.65
CA GLY A 29 29.47 -27.81 -25.01
C GLY A 29 28.58 -26.58 -25.06
N ALA A 30 29.07 -25.40 -24.65
CA ALA A 30 28.36 -24.13 -24.77
C ALA A 30 28.25 -23.67 -26.23
N TYR A 31 27.19 -22.94 -26.59
CA TYR A 31 26.98 -22.41 -27.93
C TYR A 31 26.06 -21.21 -27.91
N ASN A 32 26.18 -20.38 -28.97
CA ASN A 32 25.16 -19.39 -29.33
C ASN A 32 24.72 -19.70 -30.77
N ALA A 33 23.42 -19.52 -31.05
CA ALA A 33 22.87 -19.79 -32.38
C ALA A 33 21.83 -18.75 -32.77
N LEU A 34 21.90 -18.29 -34.02
CA LEU A 34 20.86 -17.55 -34.70
C LEU A 34 20.38 -18.36 -35.89
N ILE A 35 19.09 -18.70 -35.94
CA ILE A 35 18.52 -19.56 -36.97
C ILE A 35 17.31 -18.83 -37.58
N HIS A 36 17.27 -18.81 -38.92
CA HIS A 36 16.13 -18.42 -39.71
C HIS A 36 15.48 -19.69 -40.31
N ASP A 37 14.17 -19.80 -40.21
CA ASP A 37 13.38 -20.87 -40.79
C ASP A 37 12.46 -20.26 -41.85
N ASP A 38 12.72 -20.56 -43.11
CA ASP A 38 11.99 -20.06 -44.30
C ASP A 38 10.98 -21.08 -44.82
N SER A 39 10.58 -22.07 -43.98
CA SER A 39 9.61 -23.07 -44.39
C SER A 39 8.27 -22.44 -44.74
N THR A 40 7.67 -22.92 -45.84
CA THR A 40 6.39 -22.40 -46.35
C THR A 40 5.30 -22.39 -45.27
N HIS A 41 4.71 -21.23 -44.98
CA HIS A 41 3.72 -20.98 -43.95
C HIS A 41 4.18 -21.26 -42.51
N GLN A 42 5.49 -21.49 -42.28
CA GLN A 42 6.08 -21.81 -40.98
C GLN A 42 7.34 -20.98 -40.69
N GLY A 43 7.43 -19.82 -41.27
CA GLY A 43 8.57 -18.93 -41.13
C GLY A 43 8.77 -18.49 -39.66
N GLY A 44 10.04 -18.41 -39.25
CA GLY A 44 10.38 -18.01 -37.90
C GLY A 44 11.85 -17.69 -37.68
N GLN A 45 12.16 -17.09 -36.55
CA GLN A 45 13.53 -16.79 -36.14
C GLN A 45 13.77 -17.29 -34.73
N ARG A 46 14.96 -17.83 -34.47
CA ARG A 46 15.35 -18.37 -33.17
C ARG A 46 16.76 -17.89 -32.80
N LEU A 47 16.83 -17.18 -31.68
CA LEU A 47 18.10 -16.82 -31.03
C LEU A 47 18.24 -17.68 -29.78
N THR A 48 19.34 -18.41 -29.67
CA THR A 48 19.57 -19.34 -28.56
C THR A 48 20.96 -19.11 -27.98
N SER A 49 21.08 -19.20 -26.66
CA SER A 49 22.34 -19.31 -25.97
C SER A 49 22.28 -20.48 -24.98
N TYR A 50 23.30 -21.30 -24.93
CA TYR A 50 23.45 -22.36 -23.96
C TYR A 50 24.80 -22.24 -23.29
N THR A 51 24.82 -22.05 -21.98
CA THR A 51 26.03 -21.88 -21.18
C THR A 51 25.80 -22.33 -19.74
N GLY A 52 26.83 -22.94 -19.12
CA GLY A 52 26.78 -23.34 -17.73
C GLY A 52 25.62 -24.31 -17.37
N GLY A 53 25.11 -25.07 -18.32
CA GLY A 53 23.95 -25.94 -18.12
C GLY A 53 22.59 -25.23 -18.25
N THR A 54 22.56 -23.92 -18.49
CA THR A 54 21.34 -23.12 -18.64
C THR A 54 21.04 -22.79 -20.09
N TYR A 55 19.75 -22.77 -20.44
CA TYR A 55 19.24 -22.53 -21.78
C TYR A 55 18.50 -21.20 -21.83
N HIS A 56 18.81 -20.41 -22.86
CA HIS A 56 18.20 -19.10 -23.09
C HIS A 56 17.69 -19.05 -24.53
N LEU A 57 16.46 -18.58 -24.72
CA LEU A 57 15.77 -18.61 -26.01
C LEU A 57 14.95 -17.37 -26.24
N PHE A 58 15.12 -16.74 -27.41
CA PHE A 58 14.11 -15.90 -28.04
C PHE A 58 13.69 -16.56 -29.35
N HIS A 59 12.42 -16.94 -29.48
CA HIS A 59 11.85 -17.58 -30.66
C HIS A 59 10.61 -16.81 -31.08
N GLN A 60 10.53 -16.42 -32.34
CA GLN A 60 9.40 -15.68 -32.91
C GLN A 60 8.93 -16.26 -34.23
N GLY A 61 7.67 -16.05 -34.60
CA GLY A 61 7.00 -16.55 -35.78
C GLY A 61 6.25 -17.86 -35.51
N TYR A 62 6.41 -18.84 -36.36
CA TYR A 62 5.83 -20.18 -36.20
C TYR A 62 6.70 -21.02 -35.29
N LEU A 63 6.23 -21.27 -34.08
CA LEU A 63 6.97 -21.93 -33.03
C LEU A 63 6.85 -23.43 -33.15
N ILE A 64 7.97 -24.13 -33.26
CA ILE A 64 8.02 -25.59 -33.28
C ILE A 64 8.98 -26.13 -32.23
N ASP A 65 8.74 -27.35 -31.81
CA ASP A 65 9.78 -28.12 -31.13
C ASP A 65 10.84 -28.55 -32.14
N GLN A 66 12.09 -28.53 -31.73
CA GLN A 66 13.17 -28.87 -32.63
C GLN A 66 14.28 -29.59 -31.87
N THR A 67 14.62 -30.78 -32.33
CA THR A 67 15.74 -31.57 -31.83
C THR A 67 16.71 -31.79 -32.96
N GLY A 68 17.90 -31.17 -32.86
CA GLY A 68 18.85 -31.19 -33.93
C GLY A 68 18.28 -30.51 -35.19
N ASN A 69 18.33 -31.22 -36.33
CA ASN A 69 17.74 -30.79 -37.59
C ASN A 69 16.32 -31.29 -37.84
N THR A 70 15.74 -32.01 -36.88
CA THR A 70 14.41 -32.60 -37.04
C THR A 70 13.38 -31.61 -36.61
N ARG A 71 12.40 -31.35 -37.47
CA ARG A 71 11.19 -30.55 -37.13
C ARG A 71 10.29 -31.38 -36.26
N GLY A 72 9.92 -30.86 -35.10
CA GLY A 72 9.02 -31.46 -34.16
C GLY A 72 7.64 -30.84 -34.16
N GLY A 73 6.90 -31.08 -33.10
CA GLY A 73 5.51 -30.62 -32.96
C GLY A 73 5.36 -29.10 -32.92
N TYR A 74 4.23 -28.64 -33.39
CA TYR A 74 3.79 -27.25 -33.31
C TYR A 74 3.64 -26.80 -31.86
N ARG A 75 4.09 -25.58 -31.52
CA ARG A 75 4.08 -24.99 -30.19
C ARG A 75 3.32 -23.65 -30.10
N GLY A 76 2.84 -23.10 -31.22
CA GLY A 76 2.12 -21.86 -31.27
C GLY A 76 2.65 -20.88 -32.32
N ILE A 77 1.99 -19.72 -32.43
CA ILE A 77 2.43 -18.57 -33.25
C ILE A 77 2.64 -17.37 -32.33
N GLY A 78 3.66 -16.57 -32.60
CA GLY A 78 3.98 -15.37 -31.84
C GLY A 78 5.43 -15.34 -31.40
N TYR A 79 5.68 -14.98 -30.15
CA TYR A 79 7.06 -15.05 -29.63
C TYR A 79 7.11 -15.75 -28.26
N LYS A 80 8.24 -16.40 -27.99
CA LYS A 80 8.60 -16.99 -26.69
C LYS A 80 9.96 -16.44 -26.25
N LEU A 81 9.99 -15.79 -25.09
CA LEU A 81 11.20 -15.44 -24.38
C LEU A 81 11.35 -16.37 -23.17
N HIS A 82 12.45 -17.12 -23.09
CA HIS A 82 12.67 -18.12 -22.05
C HIS A 82 14.10 -18.11 -21.55
N THR A 83 14.27 -18.30 -20.27
CA THR A 83 15.57 -18.51 -19.63
C THR A 83 15.42 -19.48 -18.46
N ASP A 84 16.38 -20.41 -18.31
CA ASP A 84 16.48 -21.27 -17.13
C ASP A 84 17.14 -20.56 -15.93
N ALA A 85 17.61 -19.31 -16.12
CA ALA A 85 18.22 -18.47 -15.09
C ALA A 85 17.30 -17.28 -14.75
N PHE A 86 17.88 -16.17 -14.36
CA PHE A 86 17.15 -14.96 -13.97
C PHE A 86 16.84 -14.08 -15.19
N GLY A 87 15.65 -13.46 -15.20
CA GLY A 87 15.23 -12.51 -16.21
C GLY A 87 14.95 -11.13 -15.62
N ALA A 88 15.28 -10.07 -16.35
CA ALA A 88 14.91 -8.71 -15.98
C ALA A 88 14.46 -7.94 -17.23
N MET A 89 13.31 -7.24 -17.11
CA MET A 89 12.83 -6.28 -18.11
C MET A 89 12.84 -4.89 -17.48
N ARG A 90 13.55 -3.95 -18.06
CA ARG A 90 13.69 -2.58 -17.52
C ARG A 90 13.58 -1.56 -18.65
N ALA A 91 12.84 -0.49 -18.41
CA ALA A 91 12.75 0.65 -19.30
C ALA A 91 12.77 1.94 -18.46
N ASN A 92 13.83 2.73 -18.57
CA ASN A 92 14.08 3.87 -17.70
C ASN A 92 13.08 5.02 -17.88
N GLN A 93 12.40 5.09 -19.02
CA GLN A 93 11.41 6.13 -19.34
C GLN A 93 9.97 5.62 -19.28
N GLY A 94 9.75 4.39 -18.78
CA GLY A 94 8.46 3.77 -18.66
C GLY A 94 8.24 2.58 -19.57
N MET A 95 7.21 1.79 -19.26
CA MET A 95 6.90 0.53 -19.95
C MET A 95 5.38 0.36 -20.08
N ALA A 96 4.93 -0.03 -21.26
CA ALA A 96 3.57 -0.49 -21.51
C ALA A 96 3.56 -1.98 -21.88
N ILE A 97 2.74 -2.75 -21.18
CA ILE A 97 2.44 -4.16 -21.50
C ILE A 97 0.93 -4.22 -21.79
N SER A 98 0.57 -4.48 -23.03
CA SER A 98 -0.81 -4.40 -23.48
C SER A 98 -1.19 -5.56 -24.39
N THR A 99 -2.47 -5.94 -24.31
CA THR A 99 -3.13 -6.86 -25.25
C THR A 99 -4.15 -6.15 -26.15
N GLN A 100 -4.15 -4.82 -26.17
CA GLN A 100 -4.95 -4.04 -27.11
C GLN A 100 -4.46 -4.30 -28.55
N HIS A 101 -5.41 -4.50 -29.45
CA HIS A 101 -5.09 -4.67 -30.86
C HIS A 101 -4.56 -3.35 -31.44
N LYS A 102 -3.35 -3.39 -31.99
CA LYS A 102 -2.74 -2.28 -32.71
C LYS A 102 -2.26 -2.73 -34.07
N SER A 103 -2.29 -1.82 -35.04
CA SER A 103 -1.65 -2.04 -36.33
C SER A 103 -0.12 -2.14 -36.17
N PRO A 104 0.58 -2.93 -37.01
CA PRO A 104 2.05 -3.03 -36.95
C PRO A 104 2.79 -1.70 -37.13
N ASP A 105 2.14 -0.71 -37.75
CA ASP A 105 2.64 0.66 -37.96
C ASP A 105 2.21 1.65 -36.87
N ALA A 106 1.47 1.21 -35.84
CA ALA A 106 1.12 2.06 -34.71
C ALA A 106 2.36 2.48 -33.94
N GLU A 107 2.30 3.65 -33.32
CA GLU A 107 3.39 4.13 -32.46
C GLU A 107 3.60 3.20 -31.26
N GLN A 108 4.86 3.10 -30.82
CA GLN A 108 5.26 2.18 -29.74
C GLN A 108 4.46 2.36 -28.45
N LEU A 109 4.15 3.61 -28.08
CA LEU A 109 3.42 3.94 -26.84
C LEU A 109 2.00 4.48 -27.16
N ASP A 110 1.29 3.86 -28.11
CA ASP A 110 -0.12 4.17 -28.32
C ASP A 110 -0.98 3.53 -27.20
N VAL A 111 -1.31 4.32 -26.17
CA VAL A 111 -2.06 3.93 -24.97
C VAL A 111 -3.42 4.61 -24.84
N ARG A 112 -4.00 5.01 -25.96
CA ARG A 112 -5.26 5.79 -26.00
C ARG A 112 -6.41 5.09 -25.28
N GLU A 113 -6.55 3.77 -25.45
CA GLU A 113 -7.63 2.98 -24.83
C GLU A 113 -7.48 2.93 -23.29
N ALA A 114 -6.26 2.70 -22.80
CA ALA A 114 -5.96 2.72 -21.37
C ALA A 114 -6.25 4.09 -20.75
N ARG A 115 -5.86 5.19 -21.41
CA ARG A 115 -6.18 6.55 -20.96
C ARG A 115 -7.68 6.78 -20.88
N GLN A 116 -8.44 6.36 -21.89
CA GLN A 116 -9.90 6.49 -21.88
C GLN A 116 -10.55 5.69 -20.74
N GLN A 117 -10.01 4.50 -20.44
CA GLN A 117 -10.49 3.68 -19.32
C GLN A 117 -10.20 4.34 -17.97
N LEU A 118 -8.99 4.86 -17.76
CA LEU A 118 -8.62 5.60 -16.56
C LEU A 118 -9.43 6.88 -16.38
N ALA A 119 -9.69 7.62 -17.45
CA ALA A 119 -10.55 8.80 -17.41
C ALA A 119 -11.99 8.44 -17.00
N ARG A 120 -12.56 7.34 -17.51
CA ARG A 120 -13.87 6.84 -17.06
C ARG A 120 -13.87 6.45 -15.59
N ALA A 121 -12.81 5.81 -15.10
CA ALA A 121 -12.64 5.50 -13.68
C ALA A 121 -12.56 6.78 -12.83
N GLY A 122 -11.82 7.80 -13.28
CA GLY A 122 -11.76 9.12 -12.63
C GLY A 122 -13.15 9.79 -12.53
N ASN A 123 -13.93 9.80 -13.61
CA ASN A 123 -15.28 10.37 -13.59
C ASN A 123 -16.24 9.61 -12.63
N LEU A 124 -16.10 8.29 -12.52
CA LEU A 124 -16.85 7.50 -11.54
C LEU A 124 -16.49 7.89 -10.11
N VAL A 125 -15.18 7.99 -9.80
CA VAL A 125 -14.69 8.39 -8.48
C VAL A 125 -15.17 9.79 -8.12
N ASP A 126 -15.16 10.73 -9.05
CA ASP A 126 -15.66 12.10 -8.84
C ASP A 126 -17.16 12.11 -8.51
N SER A 127 -17.96 11.39 -9.29
CA SER A 127 -19.40 11.29 -9.05
C SER A 127 -19.72 10.66 -7.68
N LEU A 128 -18.97 9.63 -7.26
CA LEU A 128 -19.12 9.00 -5.95
C LEU A 128 -18.63 9.93 -4.83
N SER A 129 -17.59 10.72 -5.07
CA SER A 129 -17.08 11.73 -4.13
C SER A 129 -18.13 12.79 -3.83
N GLU A 130 -18.78 13.34 -4.84
CA GLU A 130 -19.85 14.33 -4.68
C GLU A 130 -21.07 13.72 -3.93
N ALA A 131 -21.46 12.49 -4.24
CA ALA A 131 -22.52 11.81 -3.52
C ALA A 131 -22.15 11.59 -2.04
N SER A 132 -20.92 11.16 -1.75
CA SER A 132 -20.44 10.97 -0.37
C SER A 132 -20.49 12.26 0.44
N LYS A 133 -20.01 13.38 -0.11
CA LYS A 133 -20.08 14.70 0.53
C LYS A 133 -21.52 15.12 0.85
N GLY A 134 -22.44 14.91 -0.10
CA GLY A 134 -23.85 15.23 0.09
C GLY A 134 -24.49 14.49 1.26
N HIS A 135 -23.92 13.35 1.66
CA HIS A 135 -24.37 12.52 2.79
C HIS A 135 -23.42 12.55 4.00
N GLN A 136 -22.53 13.55 4.10
CA GLN A 136 -21.58 13.74 5.20
C GLN A 136 -20.60 12.56 5.39
N ALA A 137 -20.40 11.75 4.35
CA ALA A 137 -19.35 10.74 4.32
C ALA A 137 -18.02 11.35 3.81
N ALA A 138 -16.92 10.62 3.97
CA ALA A 138 -15.62 11.08 3.47
C ALA A 138 -15.63 11.21 1.95
N ASP A 139 -14.97 12.23 1.42
CA ASP A 139 -14.79 12.40 -0.02
C ASP A 139 -13.70 11.46 -0.58
N LEU A 140 -13.70 11.29 -1.88
CA LEU A 140 -12.73 10.49 -2.62
C LEU A 140 -11.76 11.37 -3.44
N LYS A 141 -11.66 12.66 -3.10
CA LYS A 141 -10.90 13.64 -3.88
C LYS A 141 -9.45 13.22 -4.09
N THR A 142 -8.77 12.73 -3.06
CA THR A 142 -7.38 12.27 -3.14
C THR A 142 -7.22 11.15 -4.18
N GLY A 143 -8.14 10.20 -4.21
CA GLY A 143 -8.17 9.12 -5.21
C GLY A 143 -8.43 9.62 -6.62
N HIS A 144 -9.34 10.55 -6.78
CA HIS A 144 -9.62 11.22 -8.07
C HIS A 144 -8.38 11.98 -8.59
N ASP A 145 -7.78 12.83 -7.76
CA ASP A 145 -6.63 13.64 -8.15
C ASP A 145 -5.44 12.76 -8.57
N ALA A 146 -5.20 11.65 -7.88
CA ALA A 146 -4.16 10.68 -8.24
C ALA A 146 -4.44 9.96 -9.57
N LEU A 147 -5.69 9.55 -9.84
CA LEU A 147 -6.07 8.97 -11.13
C LEU A 147 -5.93 9.96 -12.27
N LYS A 148 -6.33 11.21 -12.05
CA LYS A 148 -6.17 12.29 -13.02
C LYS A 148 -4.69 12.53 -13.33
N HIS A 149 -3.86 12.67 -12.31
CA HIS A 149 -2.41 12.82 -12.47
C HIS A 149 -1.82 11.67 -13.31
N PHE A 150 -2.14 10.41 -12.97
CA PHE A 150 -1.66 9.25 -13.73
C PHE A 150 -2.14 9.28 -15.19
N THR A 151 -3.38 9.68 -15.44
CA THR A 151 -3.93 9.84 -16.81
C THR A 151 -3.19 10.95 -17.58
N ASP A 152 -2.84 12.04 -16.90
CA ASP A 152 -2.10 13.16 -17.46
C ASP A 152 -0.63 12.78 -17.76
N VAL A 153 -0.03 11.90 -16.96
CA VAL A 153 1.32 11.32 -17.20
C VAL A 153 1.33 10.48 -18.48
N LEU A 154 0.26 9.75 -18.76
CA LEU A 154 0.07 9.00 -19.99
C LEU A 154 -0.34 9.86 -21.19
N GLU A 155 -0.60 11.15 -20.98
CA GLU A 155 -0.90 12.08 -22.06
C GLU A 155 0.36 12.31 -22.88
N LEU A 156 0.35 11.74 -24.05
CA LEU A 156 1.42 11.54 -24.98
C LEU A 156 2.16 12.85 -25.33
N PRO A 157 3.14 13.34 -24.54
CA PRO A 157 4.05 14.35 -25.04
C PRO A 157 4.87 13.66 -26.11
N GLN A 158 5.09 14.36 -27.19
CA GLN A 158 5.93 13.81 -28.25
C GLN A 158 7.40 13.86 -27.81
N THR A 159 8.17 12.85 -28.22
CA THR A 159 9.62 12.89 -28.08
C THR A 159 10.20 14.14 -28.76
N PRO A 160 11.39 14.59 -28.40
CA PRO A 160 12.12 15.56 -29.21
C PRO A 160 12.19 15.12 -30.67
N GLU A 161 12.08 16.07 -31.61
CA GLU A 161 12.09 15.78 -33.02
C GLU A 161 13.37 15.03 -33.44
N ALA A 162 13.19 13.87 -34.04
CA ALA A 162 14.28 13.12 -34.59
C ALA A 162 14.79 13.75 -35.92
N LYS A 163 16.05 14.03 -35.98
CA LYS A 163 16.66 14.74 -37.16
C LYS A 163 17.02 13.85 -38.33
N GLY A 164 16.82 12.52 -38.20
CA GLY A 164 17.20 11.56 -39.21
C GLY A 164 18.71 11.40 -39.41
N GLY A 165 19.09 10.50 -40.31
CA GLY A 165 20.49 10.21 -40.65
C GLY A 165 20.97 10.96 -41.89
N ARG A 166 22.32 10.98 -42.14
CA ARG A 166 22.95 11.68 -43.25
C ARG A 166 22.62 11.13 -44.66
N THR A 167 22.11 9.90 -44.74
CA THR A 167 22.08 9.17 -46.03
C THR A 167 20.69 8.64 -46.41
N GLY A 168 19.63 8.96 -45.67
CA GLY A 168 18.29 8.48 -45.96
C GLY A 168 17.23 9.53 -45.78
N GLY A 169 16.21 9.54 -46.61
CA GLY A 169 14.95 10.22 -46.34
C GLY A 169 14.16 9.39 -45.36
N GLY A 170 13.62 10.01 -44.31
CA GLY A 170 12.85 9.34 -43.28
C GLY A 170 13.56 9.24 -41.91
N GLY A 171 12.92 8.65 -40.94
CA GLY A 171 13.41 8.60 -39.57
C GLY A 171 13.38 9.96 -38.84
N THR A 172 12.58 10.90 -39.34
CA THR A 172 12.34 12.23 -38.76
C THR A 172 10.96 12.31 -38.15
N GLY A 173 10.74 13.33 -37.33
CA GLY A 173 9.45 13.54 -36.66
C GLY A 173 9.49 13.18 -35.19
N THR A 174 8.33 13.09 -34.60
CA THR A 174 8.15 12.84 -33.15
C THR A 174 7.41 11.52 -32.95
N ALA A 175 7.53 10.95 -31.77
CA ALA A 175 6.81 9.74 -31.36
C ALA A 175 6.21 9.93 -29.95
N ASN A 176 5.22 9.11 -29.63
CA ASN A 176 4.58 9.11 -28.31
C ASN A 176 5.59 8.76 -27.19
N ALA A 177 5.47 9.44 -26.06
CA ALA A 177 6.28 9.22 -24.87
C ALA A 177 5.43 9.39 -23.60
N PHE A 178 5.86 8.83 -22.49
CA PHE A 178 5.31 9.17 -21.18
C PHE A 178 6.00 10.39 -20.58
N LYS A 179 5.27 11.20 -19.81
CA LYS A 179 5.83 12.35 -19.08
C LYS A 179 6.72 11.92 -17.91
N GLU A 180 6.41 10.77 -17.33
CA GLU A 180 7.11 10.18 -16.18
C GLU A 180 7.35 8.68 -16.42
N PRO A 181 8.35 8.06 -15.76
CA PRO A 181 8.63 6.65 -15.93
C PRO A 181 7.59 5.80 -15.19
N VAL A 182 6.51 5.44 -15.87
CA VAL A 182 5.43 4.61 -15.35
C VAL A 182 5.42 3.21 -15.96
N MET A 183 4.84 2.25 -15.26
CA MET A 183 4.50 0.93 -15.79
C MET A 183 2.98 0.84 -15.98
N LEU A 184 2.56 0.60 -17.21
CA LEU A 184 1.16 0.40 -17.57
C LEU A 184 0.91 -1.05 -17.95
N LEU A 185 -0.07 -1.69 -17.30
CA LEU A 185 -0.64 -2.99 -17.69
C LEU A 185 -2.07 -2.75 -18.19
N ASP A 186 -2.33 -3.09 -19.44
CA ASP A 186 -3.62 -2.81 -20.09
C ASP A 186 -4.12 -3.99 -20.89
N SER A 187 -5.43 -4.28 -20.82
CA SER A 187 -6.06 -5.37 -21.54
C SER A 187 -7.55 -5.07 -21.77
N PRO A 188 -8.11 -5.30 -22.98
CA PRO A 188 -9.54 -5.18 -23.22
C PRO A 188 -10.38 -6.28 -22.59
N ALA A 189 -9.77 -7.43 -22.25
CA ALA A 189 -10.48 -8.59 -21.72
C ALA A 189 -10.26 -8.81 -20.22
N GLY A 190 -9.05 -8.61 -19.71
CA GLY A 190 -8.76 -8.75 -18.28
C GLY A 190 -7.30 -9.00 -17.95
N ILE A 191 -6.96 -8.77 -16.69
CA ILE A 191 -5.64 -9.01 -16.12
C ILE A 191 -5.82 -9.89 -14.88
N ALA A 192 -5.11 -11.01 -14.81
CA ALA A 192 -5.12 -11.91 -13.66
C ALA A 192 -3.72 -11.98 -13.05
N ALA A 193 -3.65 -11.83 -11.72
CA ALA A 193 -2.47 -12.12 -10.93
C ALA A 193 -2.77 -13.31 -10.01
N SER A 194 -1.99 -14.38 -10.12
CA SER A 194 -2.20 -15.62 -9.36
C SER A 194 -0.88 -16.17 -8.85
N THR A 195 -0.86 -16.63 -7.60
CA THR A 195 0.29 -17.28 -6.97
C THR A 195 -0.18 -18.35 -5.99
N GLN A 196 0.67 -19.34 -5.72
CA GLN A 196 0.41 -20.34 -4.69
C GLN A 196 0.73 -19.86 -3.27
N GLN A 197 1.35 -18.68 -3.12
CA GLN A 197 1.75 -18.15 -1.81
C GLN A 197 1.14 -16.79 -1.53
N SER A 198 1.77 -15.71 -1.93
CA SER A 198 1.38 -14.35 -1.52
C SER A 198 1.40 -13.38 -2.69
N VAL A 199 0.46 -12.43 -2.66
CA VAL A 199 0.48 -11.21 -3.48
C VAL A 199 0.59 -10.02 -2.53
N HIS A 200 1.61 -9.18 -2.73
CA HIS A 200 1.82 -7.95 -1.96
C HIS A 200 1.61 -6.75 -2.87
N LEU A 201 0.72 -5.85 -2.46
CA LEU A 201 0.51 -4.54 -3.06
C LEU A 201 0.89 -3.47 -2.04
N ALA A 202 1.94 -2.72 -2.29
CA ALA A 202 2.41 -1.66 -1.41
C ALA A 202 2.66 -0.40 -2.23
N ALA A 203 2.24 0.74 -1.71
CA ALA A 203 2.50 2.06 -2.26
C ALA A 203 2.70 3.06 -1.12
N ASP A 204 3.67 3.95 -1.25
CA ASP A 204 3.99 4.95 -0.23
C ASP A 204 2.89 6.02 -0.10
N GLN A 205 2.09 6.23 -1.13
CA GLN A 205 1.07 7.27 -1.14
C GLN A 205 -0.35 6.72 -1.18
N LEU A 206 -0.73 5.96 -2.22
CA LEU A 206 -2.11 5.62 -2.45
C LEU A 206 -2.26 4.33 -3.25
N ILE A 207 -3.23 3.49 -2.86
CA ILE A 207 -3.75 2.38 -3.66
C ILE A 207 -5.20 2.68 -4.00
N ASN A 208 -5.50 2.89 -5.28
CA ASN A 208 -6.85 3.04 -5.81
C ASN A 208 -7.38 1.73 -6.38
N LEU A 209 -8.51 1.27 -5.87
CA LEU A 209 -9.26 0.15 -6.44
C LEU A 209 -10.61 0.66 -6.94
N VAL A 210 -10.74 0.80 -8.25
CA VAL A 210 -11.94 1.36 -8.90
C VAL A 210 -12.54 0.33 -9.84
N SER A 211 -13.81 0.01 -9.66
CA SER A 211 -14.57 -0.89 -10.53
C SER A 211 -15.84 -0.20 -11.01
N GLY A 212 -16.12 -0.28 -12.31
CA GLY A 212 -17.36 0.25 -12.88
C GLY A 212 -18.62 -0.52 -12.48
N GLN A 213 -18.50 -1.71 -11.90
CA GLN A 213 -19.63 -2.53 -11.48
C GLN A 213 -19.45 -3.06 -10.05
N THR A 214 -18.69 -4.11 -9.85
CA THR A 214 -18.60 -4.81 -8.57
C THR A 214 -17.15 -5.04 -8.19
N THR A 215 -16.81 -4.72 -6.95
CA THR A 215 -15.57 -5.14 -6.31
C THR A 215 -15.90 -6.20 -5.27
N THR A 216 -15.34 -7.40 -5.41
CA THR A 216 -15.53 -8.50 -4.45
C THR A 216 -14.23 -8.77 -3.71
N VAL A 217 -14.30 -8.77 -2.37
CA VAL A 217 -13.19 -9.17 -1.51
C VAL A 217 -13.66 -10.38 -0.70
N ALA A 218 -12.97 -11.51 -0.86
CA ALA A 218 -13.28 -12.75 -0.16
C ALA A 218 -12.00 -13.36 0.43
N SER A 219 -12.09 -13.86 1.67
CA SER A 219 -10.99 -14.53 2.35
C SER A 219 -11.48 -15.84 2.96
N GLY A 220 -10.67 -16.90 2.84
CA GLY A 220 -10.98 -18.20 3.43
C GLY A 220 -10.86 -18.25 4.96
N GLN A 221 -10.20 -17.27 5.57
CA GLN A 221 -10.03 -17.19 7.03
C GLN A 221 -10.40 -15.83 7.57
N SER A 222 -9.60 -14.80 7.33
CA SER A 222 -9.77 -13.50 7.98
C SER A 222 -9.62 -12.37 6.97
N LEU A 223 -10.47 -11.35 7.09
CA LEU A 223 -10.29 -10.05 6.48
C LEU A 223 -10.01 -9.03 7.59
N ILE A 224 -8.84 -8.41 7.56
CA ILE A 224 -8.42 -7.40 8.54
C ILE A 224 -8.28 -6.07 7.82
N VAL A 225 -8.99 -5.04 8.32
CA VAL A 225 -8.92 -3.66 7.80
C VAL A 225 -8.54 -2.75 8.97
N ALA A 226 -7.44 -2.03 8.81
CA ALA A 226 -6.98 -1.07 9.80
C ALA A 226 -6.58 0.24 9.12
N ALA A 227 -6.94 1.37 9.71
CA ALA A 227 -6.55 2.70 9.25
C ALA A 227 -6.20 3.56 10.46
N LEU A 228 -5.21 4.42 10.28
CA LEU A 228 -4.76 5.32 11.34
C LEU A 228 -5.81 6.40 11.67
N ASN A 229 -6.40 7.01 10.64
CA ASN A 229 -7.23 8.20 10.83
C ASN A 229 -8.73 7.89 10.68
N LEU A 230 -9.13 7.21 9.63
CA LEU A 230 -10.54 7.07 9.30
C LEU A 230 -10.80 5.82 8.46
N ILE A 231 -11.87 5.09 8.79
CA ILE A 231 -12.52 4.14 7.88
C ILE A 231 -13.91 4.71 7.58
N SER A 232 -14.16 5.10 6.34
CA SER A 232 -15.45 5.58 5.88
C SER A 232 -16.07 4.58 4.91
N ILE A 233 -17.29 4.15 5.18
CA ILE A 233 -18.05 3.22 4.34
C ILE A 233 -19.36 3.89 3.96
N PHE A 234 -19.58 4.07 2.66
CA PHE A 234 -20.75 4.73 2.11
C PHE A 234 -21.41 3.87 1.04
N ALA A 235 -22.72 3.75 1.07
CA ALA A 235 -23.54 3.11 0.04
C ALA A 235 -24.69 4.02 -0.36
N GLN A 236 -24.71 4.51 -1.58
CA GLN A 236 -25.71 5.48 -2.04
C GLN A 236 -27.13 4.89 -2.14
N ASN A 237 -27.30 3.71 -2.72
CA ASN A 237 -28.62 3.19 -3.07
C ASN A 237 -28.98 1.83 -2.44
N GLY A 238 -28.02 0.94 -2.24
CA GLY A 238 -28.28 -0.46 -1.88
C GLY A 238 -28.28 -0.75 -0.39
N GLY A 239 -27.93 0.22 0.45
CA GLY A 239 -27.76 0.06 1.89
C GLY A 239 -26.52 -0.77 2.27
N MET A 240 -26.36 -0.99 3.57
CA MET A 240 -25.20 -1.69 4.15
C MET A 240 -25.69 -2.81 5.08
N LYS A 241 -25.03 -3.97 5.03
CA LYS A 241 -25.35 -5.12 5.89
C LYS A 241 -24.07 -5.58 6.59
N ALA A 242 -24.13 -5.69 7.93
CA ALA A 242 -23.12 -6.34 8.75
C ALA A 242 -23.78 -7.52 9.47
N ILE A 243 -23.34 -8.73 9.16
CA ILE A 243 -23.95 -9.98 9.68
C ILE A 243 -22.85 -10.92 10.13
N ALA A 244 -22.88 -11.34 11.40
CA ALA A 244 -22.11 -12.46 11.91
C ALA A 244 -23.00 -13.71 11.89
N GLY A 245 -22.59 -14.75 11.15
CA GLY A 245 -23.34 -16.03 11.11
C GLY A 245 -23.19 -16.83 12.41
N LYS A 246 -22.04 -16.70 13.06
CA LYS A 246 -21.73 -17.23 14.39
C LYS A 246 -20.77 -16.27 15.09
N GLY A 247 -20.90 -16.13 16.41
CA GLY A 247 -20.12 -15.16 17.19
C GLY A 247 -20.74 -13.78 17.23
N ASP A 248 -20.03 -12.82 17.78
CA ASP A 248 -20.54 -11.53 18.19
C ASP A 248 -20.25 -10.44 17.14
N ILE A 249 -20.98 -9.34 17.22
CA ILE A 249 -20.65 -8.09 16.54
C ILE A 249 -20.36 -7.04 17.61
N ASP A 250 -19.09 -6.68 17.76
CA ASP A 250 -18.65 -5.65 18.71
C ASP A 250 -18.51 -4.30 18.02
N ILE A 251 -19.21 -3.28 18.52
CA ILE A 251 -19.11 -1.90 18.05
C ILE A 251 -18.75 -1.02 19.26
N GLN A 252 -17.54 -0.47 19.28
CA GLN A 252 -17.01 0.27 20.41
C GLN A 252 -16.37 1.59 19.99
N ALA A 253 -16.63 2.66 20.72
CA ALA A 253 -15.92 3.94 20.61
C ALA A 253 -15.25 4.24 21.95
N HIS A 254 -13.93 4.03 22.03
CA HIS A 254 -13.17 4.11 23.28
C HIS A 254 -13.05 5.54 23.84
N ALA A 255 -13.02 6.55 22.97
CA ALA A 255 -12.86 7.95 23.36
C ALA A 255 -13.89 8.89 22.72
N GLY A 256 -14.85 8.35 21.99
CA GLY A 256 -15.84 9.12 21.24
C GLY A 256 -17.27 8.69 21.52
N VAL A 257 -18.16 9.04 20.61
CA VAL A 257 -19.60 8.77 20.66
C VAL A 257 -19.96 7.74 19.59
N ILE A 258 -20.96 6.91 19.86
CA ILE A 258 -21.63 6.09 18.86
C ILE A 258 -22.98 6.73 18.58
N ASP A 259 -23.17 7.29 17.38
CA ASP A 259 -24.42 7.87 16.92
C ASP A 259 -25.15 6.88 16.01
N LEU A 260 -26.37 6.48 16.39
CA LEU A 260 -27.26 5.66 15.59
C LEU A 260 -28.51 6.47 15.26
N ALA A 261 -28.64 6.90 14.00
CA ALA A 261 -29.77 7.69 13.54
C ALA A 261 -30.44 7.06 12.33
N ALA A 262 -31.75 7.05 12.29
CA ALA A 262 -32.56 6.60 11.16
C ALA A 262 -33.67 7.60 10.88
N GLN A 263 -33.90 7.94 9.61
CA GLN A 263 -34.98 8.83 9.22
C GLN A 263 -36.36 8.21 9.52
N LEU A 264 -36.52 6.90 9.36
CA LEU A 264 -37.80 6.21 9.54
C LEU A 264 -37.86 5.51 10.90
N ALA A 265 -37.27 4.34 11.04
CA ALA A 265 -37.37 3.55 12.28
C ALA A 265 -36.02 2.95 12.65
N LEU A 266 -35.73 2.92 13.94
CA LEU A 266 -34.67 2.17 14.56
C LEU A 266 -35.26 1.00 15.35
N HIS A 267 -34.90 -0.25 15.02
CA HIS A 267 -35.33 -1.45 15.70
C HIS A 267 -34.16 -2.10 16.46
N ILE A 268 -34.29 -2.21 17.76
CA ILE A 268 -33.38 -2.95 18.66
C ILE A 268 -34.14 -4.11 19.23
N ARG A 269 -33.72 -5.36 18.96
CA ARG A 269 -34.43 -6.58 19.38
C ARG A 269 -33.44 -7.65 19.82
N SER A 270 -33.73 -8.29 20.96
CA SER A 270 -33.20 -9.59 21.34
C SER A 270 -34.32 -10.62 21.23
N VAL A 271 -34.05 -11.79 20.68
CA VAL A 271 -35.09 -12.82 20.43
C VAL A 271 -35.21 -13.77 21.61
N THR A 272 -34.11 -14.11 22.25
CA THR A 272 -34.05 -15.16 23.30
C THR A 272 -33.52 -14.66 24.64
N ASP A 273 -32.93 -13.46 24.67
CA ASP A 273 -32.28 -12.94 25.87
C ASP A 273 -32.61 -11.46 26.08
N VAL A 274 -31.97 -10.81 27.01
CA VAL A 274 -32.25 -9.44 27.44
C VAL A 274 -31.70 -8.40 26.46
N ILE A 275 -32.28 -7.20 26.50
CA ILE A 275 -31.65 -5.98 26.01
C ILE A 275 -31.22 -5.20 27.24
N GLU A 276 -29.92 -5.06 27.47
CA GLU A 276 -29.37 -4.27 28.56
C GLU A 276 -28.99 -2.87 28.08
N VAL A 277 -29.44 -1.84 28.78
CA VAL A 277 -29.07 -0.45 28.53
C VAL A 277 -28.54 0.14 29.83
N ALA A 278 -27.26 0.39 29.91
CA ALA A 278 -26.60 0.88 31.12
C ALA A 278 -25.86 2.20 30.85
N SER A 279 -25.83 3.09 31.83
CA SER A 279 -25.10 4.35 31.77
C SER A 279 -24.53 4.71 33.13
N GLY A 280 -23.28 5.21 33.15
CA GLY A 280 -22.65 5.72 34.37
C GLY A 280 -23.22 7.04 34.89
N LYS A 281 -24.00 7.78 34.07
CA LYS A 281 -24.57 9.08 34.46
C LYS A 281 -26.09 9.10 34.36
N GLU A 282 -26.65 8.89 33.19
CA GLU A 282 -28.05 9.10 32.93
C GLU A 282 -28.55 8.36 31.71
N ILE A 283 -29.75 7.81 31.76
CA ILE A 283 -30.49 7.27 30.61
C ILE A 283 -31.72 8.17 30.40
N ARG A 284 -31.90 8.64 29.17
CA ARG A 284 -33.06 9.45 28.76
C ARG A 284 -33.79 8.79 27.59
N ILE A 285 -35.10 8.64 27.74
CA ILE A 285 -36.00 8.22 26.67
C ILE A 285 -36.97 9.37 26.43
N LEU A 286 -36.91 10.02 25.26
CA LEU A 286 -37.66 11.22 24.96
C LEU A 286 -38.57 11.02 23.76
N CYS A 287 -39.79 11.54 23.84
CA CYS A 287 -40.71 11.61 22.70
C CYS A 287 -41.76 12.70 22.92
N GLY A 288 -41.96 13.62 21.96
CA GLY A 288 -43.06 14.61 22.00
C GLY A 288 -43.14 15.48 23.27
N GLY A 289 -42.00 15.77 23.89
CA GLY A 289 -41.95 16.53 25.16
C GLY A 289 -42.13 15.68 26.41
N ALA A 290 -42.42 14.39 26.28
CA ALA A 290 -42.38 13.44 27.39
C ALA A 290 -40.98 12.88 27.59
N ILE A 291 -40.61 12.55 28.81
CA ILE A 291 -39.33 11.96 29.20
C ILE A 291 -39.48 10.89 30.27
N VAL A 292 -38.74 9.78 30.07
CA VAL A 292 -38.36 8.88 31.16
C VAL A 292 -36.88 9.05 31.40
N GLN A 293 -36.51 9.48 32.60
CA GLN A 293 -35.13 9.78 32.99
C GLN A 293 -34.73 8.90 34.14
N ILE A 294 -33.61 8.20 34.03
CA ILE A 294 -33.01 7.43 35.11
C ILE A 294 -31.66 8.08 35.41
N SER A 295 -31.46 8.58 36.61
CA SER A 295 -30.30 9.35 37.02
C SER A 295 -29.35 8.53 37.89
N GLN A 296 -28.08 8.99 37.99
CA GLN A 296 -27.00 8.32 38.74
C GLN A 296 -27.33 8.14 40.24
N ASP A 297 -28.13 9.03 40.82
CA ASP A 297 -28.60 8.95 42.25
C ASP A 297 -29.66 7.88 42.45
N GLY A 298 -30.07 7.16 41.40
CA GLY A 298 -31.13 6.15 41.44
C GLY A 298 -32.53 6.70 41.30
N SER A 299 -32.71 8.00 41.07
CA SER A 299 -34.05 8.58 40.84
C SER A 299 -34.56 8.23 39.43
N ILE A 300 -35.87 7.97 39.35
CA ILE A 300 -36.59 7.76 38.09
C ILE A 300 -37.67 8.83 37.99
N ASN A 301 -37.55 9.70 36.99
CA ASN A 301 -38.50 10.78 36.72
C ASN A 301 -39.28 10.48 35.44
N ILE A 302 -40.60 10.55 35.52
CA ILE A 302 -41.50 10.40 34.38
C ILE A 302 -42.30 11.69 34.24
N HIS A 303 -42.05 12.46 33.19
CA HIS A 303 -42.74 13.70 32.91
C HIS A 303 -43.47 13.61 31.57
N SER A 304 -44.70 14.11 31.51
CA SER A 304 -45.47 14.16 30.25
C SER A 304 -46.31 15.43 30.21
N PRO A 305 -46.33 16.15 29.08
CA PRO A 305 -47.29 17.25 28.90
C PRO A 305 -48.72 16.76 28.68
N GLY A 306 -48.91 15.47 28.43
CA GLY A 306 -50.22 14.85 28.26
C GLY A 306 -50.59 13.89 29.37
N LYS A 307 -51.51 12.97 29.10
CA LYS A 307 -51.98 11.97 30.04
C LYS A 307 -50.99 10.82 30.22
N ILE A 308 -50.80 10.35 31.45
CA ILE A 308 -50.07 9.11 31.76
C ILE A 308 -51.11 8.04 32.17
N ASP A 309 -51.20 6.93 31.45
CA ASP A 309 -52.03 5.79 31.75
C ASP A 309 -51.23 4.60 32.26
N PHE A 310 -51.53 4.13 33.47
CA PHE A 310 -50.98 2.88 34.02
C PHE A 310 -52.06 1.82 33.97
N LYS A 311 -51.82 0.71 33.26
CA LYS A 311 -52.74 -0.44 33.19
C LYS A 311 -52.00 -1.70 33.60
N ALA A 312 -52.44 -2.33 34.69
CA ALA A 312 -51.88 -3.58 35.19
C ALA A 312 -52.95 -4.38 35.93
N ALA A 313 -52.75 -5.68 36.05
CA ALA A 313 -53.63 -6.54 36.86
C ALA A 313 -53.53 -6.23 38.36
N SER A 314 -52.35 -5.74 38.81
CA SER A 314 -52.11 -5.29 40.17
C SER A 314 -50.98 -4.26 40.22
N TYR A 315 -50.89 -3.46 41.24
CA TYR A 315 -49.86 -2.50 41.58
C TYR A 315 -49.22 -2.86 42.89
N SER A 316 -47.90 -2.87 42.98
CA SER A 316 -47.16 -3.07 44.22
C SER A 316 -46.16 -1.94 44.42
N PHE A 317 -46.11 -1.35 45.59
CA PHE A 317 -45.16 -0.35 46.02
C PHE A 317 -44.32 -0.94 47.15
N ALA A 318 -43.04 -1.25 46.88
CA ALA A 318 -42.09 -1.81 47.84
C ALA A 318 -41.08 -0.74 48.28
N GLY A 319 -40.33 -1.01 49.34
CA GLY A 319 -39.24 -0.14 49.78
C GLY A 319 -38.07 -0.08 48.78
N PRO A 320 -37.07 0.79 48.99
CA PRO A 320 -35.95 1.00 48.10
C PRO A 320 -35.12 -0.29 47.92
N ALA A 321 -34.73 -0.56 46.66
CA ALA A 321 -33.81 -1.63 46.29
C ALA A 321 -32.75 -1.09 45.34
N ARG A 322 -31.55 -1.70 45.33
CA ARG A 322 -30.42 -1.30 44.49
C ARG A 322 -29.94 -2.50 43.68
N VAL A 323 -29.61 -2.24 42.43
CA VAL A 323 -28.91 -3.18 41.54
C VAL A 323 -27.58 -2.55 41.12
N ASP A 324 -26.49 -3.29 41.24
CA ASP A 324 -25.18 -2.83 40.83
C ASP A 324 -24.99 -3.09 39.34
N ILE A 325 -24.47 -2.09 38.62
CA ILE A 325 -24.22 -2.13 37.20
C ILE A 325 -22.69 -2.12 37.00
N THR A 326 -22.17 -3.08 36.20
CA THR A 326 -20.76 -3.11 35.81
C THR A 326 -20.66 -2.63 34.38
N ASN A 327 -20.07 -1.45 34.15
CA ASN A 327 -19.79 -0.94 32.84
C ASN A 327 -18.46 -1.52 32.32
N PRO A 328 -18.32 -1.78 30.99
CA PRO A 328 -17.05 -2.20 30.41
C PRO A 328 -15.96 -1.13 30.62
N ALA A 329 -14.77 -1.57 31.00
CA ALA A 329 -13.61 -0.70 31.11
C ALA A 329 -12.83 -0.71 29.78
N PHE A 330 -12.70 0.45 29.16
CA PHE A 330 -11.85 0.62 27.99
C PHE A 330 -10.40 0.89 28.42
N LYS A 331 -9.43 0.22 27.76
CA LYS A 331 -8.02 0.55 27.94
C LYS A 331 -7.74 1.86 27.22
N ASP A 332 -7.18 2.81 27.93
CA ASP A 332 -6.59 3.98 27.29
C ASP A 332 -5.44 3.49 26.37
N SER A 333 -5.54 3.77 25.08
CA SER A 333 -4.41 3.61 24.18
C SER A 333 -3.43 4.74 24.47
N PRO A 334 -2.25 4.47 25.02
CA PRO A 334 -1.28 5.53 25.23
C PRO A 334 -0.82 6.02 23.85
N VAL A 335 -1.23 7.23 23.48
CA VAL A 335 -0.62 7.96 22.37
C VAL A 335 0.79 8.26 22.80
N GLN A 336 1.75 7.55 22.25
CA GLN A 336 3.17 7.84 22.48
C GLN A 336 3.49 9.17 21.82
N LYS A 337 3.73 10.19 22.62
CA LYS A 337 4.18 11.49 22.14
C LYS A 337 5.71 11.52 22.15
N LEU A 338 6.30 11.64 20.99
CA LEU A 338 7.71 11.97 20.85
C LEU A 338 7.85 13.48 20.81
N SER A 339 8.85 14.02 21.51
CA SER A 339 9.23 15.43 21.40
C SER A 339 10.65 15.50 20.86
N LEU A 340 10.79 16.00 19.64
CA LEU A 340 12.09 16.28 19.06
C LEU A 340 12.56 17.67 19.54
N ASN A 341 13.73 17.72 20.14
CA ASN A 341 14.41 18.96 20.52
C ASN A 341 15.41 19.36 19.44
N THR A 342 15.27 20.57 18.94
CA THR A 342 16.12 21.10 17.87
C THR A 342 17.33 21.89 18.42
N PHE A 343 17.97 21.36 19.45
CA PHE A 343 19.20 21.92 19.97
C PHE A 343 20.39 21.60 19.06
N ALA A 344 21.30 22.55 18.90
CA ALA A 344 22.52 22.34 18.10
C ALA A 344 23.44 21.22 18.67
N SER A 345 23.33 20.97 19.97
CA SER A 345 23.93 19.84 20.67
C SER A 345 23.16 19.57 21.97
N PRO A 346 23.31 18.40 22.62
CA PRO A 346 22.64 18.09 23.88
C PRO A 346 22.93 19.08 25.02
N SER A 347 24.06 19.76 24.96
CA SER A 347 24.47 20.78 25.93
C SER A 347 24.23 22.22 25.46
N SER A 348 23.72 22.42 24.27
CA SER A 348 23.46 23.74 23.73
C SER A 348 22.13 24.31 24.25
N THR A 349 22.13 25.60 24.57
CA THR A 349 20.91 26.38 24.81
C THR A 349 20.37 27.03 23.54
N SER A 350 21.08 26.88 22.41
CA SER A 350 20.68 27.39 21.09
C SER A 350 19.73 26.41 20.42
N VAL A 351 18.52 26.84 20.20
CA VAL A 351 17.48 26.12 19.44
C VAL A 351 17.51 26.53 17.97
N ALA A 352 16.87 25.74 17.11
CA ALA A 352 16.63 26.13 15.72
C ALA A 352 15.99 27.53 15.66
N PRO A 353 16.30 28.35 14.63
CA PRO A 353 15.76 29.68 14.52
C PRO A 353 14.23 29.67 14.55
N VAL A 354 13.67 30.47 15.45
CA VAL A 354 12.21 30.69 15.55
C VAL A 354 11.67 31.14 14.21
N GLY A 355 10.58 30.53 13.75
CA GLY A 355 9.99 30.82 12.46
C GLY A 355 10.61 30.06 11.27
N MET A 356 11.62 29.21 11.49
CA MET A 356 12.17 28.37 10.42
C MET A 356 11.13 27.32 9.99
N PRO A 357 10.75 27.26 8.70
CA PRO A 357 9.86 26.25 8.18
C PRO A 357 10.50 24.86 8.21
N TYR A 358 9.67 23.86 8.50
CA TYR A 358 10.07 22.46 8.48
C TYR A 358 9.02 21.58 7.80
N LYS A 359 9.44 20.42 7.33
CA LYS A 359 8.63 19.29 6.93
C LYS A 359 9.09 18.05 7.66
N LEU A 360 8.16 17.28 8.22
CA LEU A 360 8.42 16.01 8.89
C LEU A 360 7.79 14.89 8.06
N TYR A 361 8.60 13.92 7.75
CA TYR A 361 8.18 12.72 7.05
C TYR A 361 8.27 11.52 7.99
N ALA A 362 7.31 10.59 7.91
CA ALA A 362 7.35 9.27 8.54
C ALA A 362 7.51 8.24 7.43
N ASP A 363 8.59 7.49 7.43
CA ASP A 363 8.92 6.48 6.40
C ASP A 363 8.76 6.99 4.96
N GLY A 364 9.08 8.26 4.73
CA GLY A 364 8.98 8.93 3.43
C GLY A 364 7.66 9.69 3.17
N ALA A 365 6.60 9.45 3.95
CA ALA A 365 5.33 10.17 3.82
C ALA A 365 5.33 11.47 4.65
N LEU A 366 4.89 12.59 4.07
CA LEU A 366 4.77 13.87 4.80
C LEU A 366 3.65 13.77 5.84
N VAL A 367 4.01 13.85 7.13
CA VAL A 367 3.05 13.74 8.26
C VAL A 367 2.79 15.07 8.95
N LYS A 368 3.75 16.01 8.91
CA LYS A 368 3.60 17.31 9.53
C LYS A 368 4.44 18.35 8.82
N GLN A 369 3.93 19.57 8.73
CA GLN A 369 4.70 20.72 8.27
C GLN A 369 4.31 21.96 9.10
N GLY A 370 5.23 22.90 9.26
CA GLY A 370 4.99 24.09 10.05
C GLY A 370 6.23 24.95 10.18
N VAL A 371 6.25 25.79 11.20
CA VAL A 371 7.40 26.61 11.59
C VAL A 371 7.73 26.36 13.05
N PHE A 372 9.02 26.41 13.40
CA PHE A 372 9.44 26.28 14.78
C PHE A 372 9.01 27.47 15.63
N ASP A 373 8.48 27.19 16.79
CA ASP A 373 8.17 28.19 17.82
C ASP A 373 9.38 28.45 18.74
N LYS A 374 9.18 29.28 19.76
CA LYS A 374 10.22 29.66 20.72
C LYS A 374 10.68 28.50 21.61
N SER A 375 9.93 27.41 21.69
CA SER A 375 10.29 26.27 22.52
C SER A 375 11.37 25.40 21.87
N GLY A 376 11.51 25.47 20.54
CA GLY A 376 12.39 24.60 19.78
C GLY A 376 12.01 23.11 19.87
N GLN A 377 10.79 22.82 20.30
CA GLN A 377 10.26 21.47 20.43
C GLN A 377 9.30 21.15 19.30
N LEU A 378 9.45 20.00 18.70
CA LEU A 378 8.53 19.46 17.72
C LEU A 378 7.81 18.25 18.33
N PRO A 379 6.59 18.43 18.84
CA PRO A 379 5.80 17.29 19.32
C PRO A 379 5.29 16.49 18.11
N ILE A 380 5.46 15.17 18.20
CA ILE A 380 5.05 14.20 17.19
C ILE A 380 4.17 13.16 17.88
N ASP A 381 2.97 12.94 17.34
CA ASP A 381 2.15 11.78 17.70
C ASP A 381 2.78 10.56 17.02
N HIS A 382 3.47 9.75 17.81
CA HIS A 382 4.22 8.61 17.31
C HIS A 382 3.29 7.44 16.99
N HIS A 383 3.48 6.87 15.80
CA HIS A 383 2.79 5.65 15.38
C HIS A 383 3.74 4.47 15.46
N VAL A 384 3.30 3.42 16.14
CA VAL A 384 4.09 2.21 16.43
C VAL A 384 4.68 1.55 15.16
N ALA A 385 4.03 1.77 14.01
CA ALA A 385 4.51 1.23 12.73
C ALA A 385 5.63 2.06 12.07
N THR A 386 5.89 3.29 12.54
CA THR A 386 6.90 4.17 11.95
C THR A 386 8.30 3.74 12.37
N GLN A 387 9.15 3.45 11.40
CA GLN A 387 10.53 3.04 11.63
C GLN A 387 11.51 4.22 11.62
N LYS A 388 11.20 5.27 10.86
CA LYS A 388 12.06 6.42 10.69
C LYS A 388 11.27 7.71 10.48
N TYR A 389 11.64 8.76 11.20
CA TYR A 389 11.24 10.12 10.85
C TYR A 389 12.37 10.84 10.10
N THR A 390 12.01 11.65 9.11
CA THR A 390 12.96 12.54 8.43
C THR A 390 12.46 13.95 8.59
N LEU A 391 13.26 14.79 9.23
CA LEU A 391 13.00 16.23 9.40
C LEU A 391 13.79 17.01 8.34
N GLU A 392 13.08 17.73 7.49
CA GLU A 392 13.65 18.60 6.46
C GLU A 392 13.42 20.06 6.86
N LEU A 393 14.48 20.83 6.89
CA LEU A 393 14.48 22.25 7.25
C LEU A 393 14.54 23.12 5.98
N ALA A 394 14.02 24.34 6.07
CA ALA A 394 13.99 25.28 4.93
C ALA A 394 15.38 25.71 4.42
N ASN A 395 16.43 25.54 5.23
CA ASN A 395 17.82 25.78 4.83
C ASN A 395 18.42 24.64 4.00
N GLY A 396 17.65 23.56 3.75
CA GLY A 396 18.09 22.37 3.02
C GLY A 396 18.66 21.26 3.89
N ASP A 397 18.84 21.46 5.19
CA ASP A 397 19.32 20.41 6.10
C ASP A 397 18.24 19.33 6.25
N ARG A 398 18.70 18.08 6.28
CA ARG A 398 17.87 16.90 6.41
C ARG A 398 18.38 16.00 7.51
N HIS A 399 17.54 15.71 8.49
CA HIS A 399 17.87 14.89 9.64
C HIS A 399 17.03 13.62 9.65
N ASP A 400 17.68 12.47 9.56
CA ASP A 400 17.03 11.16 9.69
C ASP A 400 17.05 10.74 11.16
N ILE A 401 15.86 10.43 11.70
CA ILE A 401 15.62 10.09 13.09
C ILE A 401 15.06 8.65 13.11
N PRO A 402 15.92 7.65 13.33
CA PRO A 402 15.46 6.27 13.42
C PRO A 402 14.65 6.08 14.70
N VAL A 403 13.56 5.34 14.61
CA VAL A 403 12.73 4.92 15.75
C VAL A 403 13.00 3.44 15.99
N PRO A 404 13.76 3.07 17.03
CA PRO A 404 14.01 1.68 17.34
C PRO A 404 12.70 0.99 17.76
N GLY A 405 12.41 -0.17 17.17
CA GLY A 405 11.16 -0.91 17.37
C GLY A 405 10.95 -1.49 18.76
N GLU A 406 11.99 -1.57 19.59
CA GLU A 406 11.91 -2.02 20.99
C GLU A 406 12.87 -1.23 21.86
N TYR A 407 12.34 -0.42 22.78
CA TYR A 407 13.09 0.11 23.92
C TYR A 407 13.03 -0.92 25.05
N ARG A 408 14.06 -1.77 25.16
CA ARG A 408 14.09 -2.82 26.19
C ARG A 408 14.51 -2.33 27.56
N ASP A 409 15.00 -1.09 27.68
CA ASP A 409 15.55 -0.51 28.92
C ASP A 409 14.93 0.84 29.22
N ALA A 410 14.43 1.01 30.46
CA ALA A 410 13.96 2.31 30.96
C ALA A 410 15.07 3.39 30.92
N GLU A 411 16.33 3.00 31.03
CA GLU A 411 17.50 3.88 30.97
C GLU A 411 17.73 4.41 29.55
N ASN A 412 17.59 3.57 28.52
CA ASN A 412 17.70 3.99 27.12
C ASN A 412 16.60 4.97 26.72
N GLY A 413 15.39 4.77 27.22
CA GLY A 413 14.27 5.71 27.03
C GLY A 413 14.56 7.08 27.68
N ALA A 414 15.17 7.12 28.86
CA ALA A 414 15.53 8.36 29.55
C ALA A 414 16.64 9.13 28.82
N LEU A 415 17.60 8.43 28.22
CA LEU A 415 18.67 9.05 27.43
C LEU A 415 18.18 9.53 26.07
N ALA A 416 17.31 8.78 25.39
CA ALA A 416 16.66 9.20 24.14
C ALA A 416 15.81 10.47 24.37
N ASN A 417 15.08 10.55 25.47
CA ASN A 417 14.31 11.74 25.84
C ASN A 417 15.18 12.97 26.15
N ARG A 418 16.48 12.78 26.41
CA ARG A 418 17.46 13.85 26.55
C ARG A 418 18.16 14.22 25.23
N GLY A 419 17.73 13.65 24.11
CA GLY A 419 18.29 13.92 22.77
C GLY A 419 19.63 13.25 22.51
N ILE A 420 19.98 12.21 23.25
CA ILE A 420 21.18 11.40 22.99
C ILE A 420 20.85 10.36 21.93
N GLN A 421 21.52 10.44 20.78
CA GLN A 421 21.38 9.44 19.72
C GLN A 421 22.18 8.18 20.10
N PHE A 422 21.51 7.04 20.11
CA PHE A 422 22.19 5.75 20.19
C PHE A 422 22.65 5.34 18.80
N HIS A 423 23.94 5.11 18.66
CA HIS A 423 24.48 4.42 17.51
C HIS A 423 24.51 2.93 17.85
N GLU A 424 23.55 2.17 17.34
CA GLU A 424 23.71 0.72 17.26
C GLU A 424 24.75 0.45 16.17
N GLY A 425 25.96 0.04 16.58
CA GLY A 425 26.96 -0.49 15.66
C GLY A 425 26.39 -1.69 14.91
N GLN A 426 26.89 -1.97 13.71
CA GLN A 426 26.44 -3.11 12.90
C GLN A 426 26.48 -4.42 13.71
N PRO A 427 25.49 -5.31 13.50
CA PRO A 427 25.32 -6.51 14.34
C PRO A 427 26.43 -7.56 14.24
N ASP A 428 27.42 -7.37 13.38
CA ASP A 428 28.47 -8.38 13.10
C ASP A 428 29.76 -8.26 13.89
N ASP A 429 29.91 -7.26 14.77
CA ASP A 429 31.10 -7.14 15.58
C ASP A 429 30.95 -7.87 16.92
N ALA A 430 31.42 -9.12 16.94
CA ALA A 430 31.53 -9.92 18.17
C ALA A 430 32.43 -9.27 19.27
N ALA A 431 33.23 -8.27 18.94
CA ALA A 431 34.00 -7.43 19.88
C ALA A 431 33.09 -6.55 20.75
N SER A 432 31.87 -6.39 20.41
CA SER A 432 31.00 -5.37 20.96
C SER A 432 30.39 -5.67 22.33
N ALA A 433 30.33 -6.92 22.81
CA ALA A 433 29.70 -7.22 24.11
C ALA A 433 30.58 -6.85 25.30
N ALA A 434 31.89 -7.08 25.20
CA ALA A 434 32.86 -6.68 26.21
C ALA A 434 33.07 -5.15 26.18
N ASP A 435 33.17 -4.56 24.98
CA ASP A 435 33.31 -3.11 24.82
C ASP A 435 32.07 -2.34 25.27
N ARG A 436 30.87 -2.87 25.04
CA ARG A 436 29.61 -2.28 25.54
C ARG A 436 29.56 -2.32 27.09
N ALA A 437 30.09 -3.36 27.72
CA ALA A 437 30.15 -3.42 29.16
C ALA A 437 31.15 -2.40 29.73
N VAL A 438 32.31 -2.21 29.10
CA VAL A 438 33.30 -1.20 29.46
C VAL A 438 32.79 0.22 29.23
N HIS A 439 32.10 0.47 28.09
CA HIS A 439 31.43 1.76 27.83
C HIS A 439 30.32 2.05 28.86
N ARG A 440 29.51 1.08 29.22
CA ARG A 440 28.50 1.24 30.28
C ARG A 440 29.13 1.58 31.62
N GLN A 441 30.25 0.97 31.94
CA GLN A 441 30.97 1.26 33.17
C GLN A 441 31.57 2.68 33.18
N LEU A 442 32.15 3.11 32.07
CA LEU A 442 32.66 4.47 31.89
C LEU A 442 31.56 5.55 31.99
N TYR A 443 30.39 5.31 31.42
CA TYR A 443 29.27 6.23 31.55
C TYR A 443 28.55 6.13 32.89
N GLY A 444 28.55 4.95 33.53
CA GLY A 444 28.08 4.75 34.90
C GLY A 444 28.91 5.57 35.93
N ASP A 445 30.19 5.59 35.75
CA ASP A 445 31.12 6.36 36.58
C ASP A 445 31.02 7.88 36.37
N LEU A 446 30.67 8.32 35.15
CA LEU A 446 30.38 9.71 34.81
C LEU A 446 29.03 10.21 35.34
N LEU A 447 28.03 9.31 35.43
CA LEU A 447 26.66 9.63 35.87
C LEU A 447 26.48 9.53 37.38
N ASN A 448 27.37 8.81 38.08
CA ASN A 448 27.47 8.72 39.53
C ASN A 448 28.90 9.12 39.96
N PRO A 449 29.24 10.41 39.97
CA PRO A 449 30.50 10.81 40.58
C PRO A 449 30.44 10.39 42.06
N SER A 450 31.23 9.40 42.40
CA SER A 450 31.45 9.00 43.81
C SER A 450 31.76 10.26 44.61
N SER A 451 30.97 10.49 45.64
CA SER A 451 31.22 11.53 46.64
C SER A 451 32.48 11.18 47.44
N GLU A 452 33.68 11.43 46.86
CA GLU A 452 34.95 11.48 47.56
C GLU A 452 35.78 12.59 46.91
N ALA A 453 35.69 13.76 47.51
CA ALA A 453 36.76 14.71 47.73
C ALA A 453 36.26 15.80 48.70
#